data_e2d0405fef237227e5329da2f7ce8159
#
_entry.id   e2d0405fef237227e5329da2f7ce8159
#
_cell.length_a   1.000
_cell.length_b   1.000
_cell.length_c   1.000
_cell.angle_alpha   90.00
_cell.angle_beta   90.00
_cell.angle_gamma   90.00
#
_symmetry.space_group_name_H-M   'P 1'
#
loop_
_entity.id
_entity.type
_entity.pdbx_description
1 polymer ?
#
loop_
_entity_poly.entity_id
_entity_poly.type
_entity_poly.pdbx_seq_one_letter_code
_entity_poly.pdbx_strand_id
1 'polypeptide(L)'
;MTQEQQTIWNYLTANCVGINNAQNVATIAQGCGYAPYGTNNDNFRAIVTNMVVNEKLPIGSCQNGYFVITTEAERQKAINWVDRSKKVQTLRDIQLYQP
;
A
#
# COMPACT_ATOMS: atom_id res chain seq x y z
N MET A 1 -3.25 7.81 -13.64
CA MET A 1 -3.55 6.47 -13.06
C MET A 1 -4.52 5.72 -13.94
N THR A 2 -4.39 4.40 -13.96
CA THR A 2 -5.36 3.55 -14.64
C THR A 2 -6.67 3.50 -13.86
N GLN A 3 -7.71 2.97 -14.49
CA GLN A 3 -9.00 2.77 -13.82
C GLN A 3 -8.83 1.88 -12.58
N GLU A 4 -8.04 0.82 -12.69
CA GLU A 4 -7.78 -0.08 -11.56
C GLU A 4 -7.09 0.66 -10.42
N GLN A 5 -6.08 1.43 -10.73
CA GLN A 5 -5.35 2.18 -9.73
C GLN A 5 -6.25 3.20 -9.04
N GLN A 6 -7.10 3.86 -9.81
CA GLN A 6 -8.03 4.82 -9.24
C GLN A 6 -9.01 4.15 -8.28
N THR A 7 -9.51 2.98 -8.65
CA THR A 7 -10.40 2.20 -7.78
C THR A 7 -9.73 1.85 -6.46
N ILE A 8 -8.48 1.40 -6.53
CA ILE A 8 -7.71 1.04 -5.34
C ILE A 8 -7.46 2.28 -4.48
N TRP A 9 -7.06 3.38 -5.10
CA TRP A 9 -6.78 4.62 -4.38
C TRP A 9 -8.03 5.15 -3.69
N ASN A 10 -9.17 5.09 -4.37
CA ASN A 10 -10.44 5.51 -3.78
C ASN A 10 -10.79 4.67 -2.55
N TYR A 11 -10.57 3.36 -2.64
CA TYR A 11 -10.81 2.48 -1.49
C TYR A 11 -9.89 2.83 -0.32
N LEU A 12 -8.60 2.98 -0.60
CA LEU A 12 -7.63 3.28 0.45
C LEU A 12 -7.92 4.61 1.13
N THR A 13 -8.25 5.64 0.36
CA THR A 13 -8.53 6.96 0.93
C THR A 13 -9.84 7.01 1.69
N ALA A 14 -10.76 6.08 1.40
CA ALA A 14 -12.02 6.01 2.11
C ALA A 14 -11.93 5.16 3.39
N ASN A 15 -11.05 4.16 3.43
CA ASN A 15 -11.09 3.13 4.47
C ASN A 15 -9.78 2.92 5.22
N CYS A 16 -8.66 3.35 4.67
CA CYS A 16 -7.34 2.97 5.19
C CYS A 16 -6.46 4.18 5.49
N VAL A 17 -7.05 5.32 5.83
CA VAL A 17 -6.27 6.52 6.12
C VAL A 17 -5.65 6.39 7.51
N GLY A 18 -4.30 6.45 7.56
CA GLY A 18 -3.58 6.32 8.80
C GLY A 18 -3.28 4.86 9.15
N ILE A 19 -2.19 4.66 9.87
CA ILE A 19 -1.70 3.32 10.19
C ILE A 19 -2.72 2.51 11.02
N ASN A 20 -3.52 3.19 11.83
CA ASN A 20 -4.51 2.51 12.66
C ASN A 20 -5.67 1.94 11.85
N ASN A 21 -5.80 2.35 10.60
CA ASN A 21 -6.84 1.87 9.71
C ASN A 21 -6.29 0.96 8.62
N ALA A 22 -5.06 0.47 8.78
CA ALA A 22 -4.45 -0.44 7.81
C ALA A 22 -5.29 -1.71 7.69
N GLN A 23 -5.43 -2.19 6.45
CA GLN A 23 -6.15 -3.42 6.15
C GLN A 23 -5.24 -4.36 5.37
N ASN A 24 -5.45 -5.67 5.53
CA ASN A 24 -4.63 -6.63 4.81
C ASN A 24 -4.99 -6.64 3.32
N VAL A 25 -4.07 -7.17 2.53
CA VAL A 25 -4.19 -7.18 1.08
C VAL A 25 -5.47 -7.86 0.61
N ALA A 26 -5.82 -8.99 1.24
CA ALA A 26 -7.01 -9.73 0.83
C ALA A 26 -8.28 -8.90 1.05
N THR A 27 -8.37 -8.21 2.19
CA THR A 27 -9.52 -7.36 2.49
C THR A 27 -9.63 -6.21 1.50
N ILE A 28 -8.52 -5.56 1.21
CA ILE A 28 -8.51 -4.43 0.27
C ILE A 28 -8.87 -4.91 -1.13
N ALA A 29 -8.28 -6.01 -1.58
CA ALA A 29 -8.56 -6.55 -2.90
C ALA A 29 -10.02 -6.91 -3.06
N GLN A 30 -10.61 -7.54 -2.05
CA GLN A 30 -12.01 -7.89 -2.06
C GLN A 30 -12.89 -6.63 -2.12
N GLY A 31 -12.53 -5.61 -1.35
CA GLY A 31 -13.26 -4.35 -1.36
C GLY A 31 -13.20 -3.63 -2.69
N CYS A 32 -12.14 -3.88 -3.48
CA CYS A 32 -11.97 -3.30 -4.80
C CYS A 32 -12.57 -4.16 -5.92
N GLY A 33 -13.20 -5.29 -5.58
CA GLY A 33 -13.82 -6.16 -6.56
C GLY A 33 -12.89 -7.20 -7.14
N TYR A 34 -11.69 -7.37 -6.59
CA TYR A 34 -10.79 -8.44 -7.01
C TYR A 34 -11.14 -9.73 -6.29
N ALA A 35 -11.01 -10.83 -7.01
CA ALA A 35 -11.27 -12.14 -6.42
C ALA A 35 -10.16 -12.46 -5.42
N PRO A 36 -10.52 -12.83 -4.18
CA PRO A 36 -9.52 -13.11 -3.14
C PRO A 36 -9.00 -14.54 -3.23
N TYR A 37 -8.67 -15.01 -4.42
CA TYR A 37 -8.43 -16.42 -4.59
C TYR A 37 -6.98 -16.81 -4.48
N GLY A 38 -6.70 -17.67 -3.55
CA GLY A 38 -5.46 -18.38 -3.44
C GLY A 38 -4.26 -17.46 -3.22
N THR A 39 -3.23 -17.73 -3.97
CA THR A 39 -1.96 -17.04 -3.82
C THR A 39 -1.89 -15.74 -4.62
N ASN A 40 -2.99 -15.30 -5.20
CA ASN A 40 -2.94 -14.31 -6.28
C ASN A 40 -3.03 -12.86 -5.87
N ASN A 41 -2.68 -12.58 -4.63
CA ASN A 41 -2.52 -11.19 -4.26
C ASN A 41 -1.27 -10.56 -4.87
N ASP A 42 -0.45 -11.38 -5.57
CA ASP A 42 0.76 -10.87 -6.19
C ASP A 42 0.47 -9.82 -7.26
N ASN A 43 -0.56 -10.04 -8.07
CA ASN A 43 -0.95 -9.06 -9.09
C ASN A 43 -1.42 -7.76 -8.43
N PHE A 44 -2.20 -7.89 -7.37
CA PHE A 44 -2.68 -6.72 -6.64
C PHE A 44 -1.50 -5.97 -6.02
N ARG A 45 -0.56 -6.70 -5.41
CA ARG A 45 0.63 -6.08 -4.81
C ARG A 45 1.46 -5.35 -5.85
N ALA A 46 1.58 -5.92 -7.05
CA ALA A 46 2.32 -5.29 -8.14
C ALA A 46 1.67 -3.97 -8.55
N ILE A 47 0.33 -3.94 -8.60
CA ILE A 47 -0.38 -2.71 -8.93
C ILE A 47 -0.13 -1.65 -7.87
N VAL A 48 -0.20 -2.02 -6.58
CA VAL A 48 0.03 -1.07 -5.49
C VAL A 48 1.48 -0.57 -5.52
N THR A 49 2.44 -1.45 -5.76
CA THR A 49 3.84 -1.05 -5.88
C THR A 49 4.02 -0.01 -7.00
N ASN A 50 3.38 -0.24 -8.13
CA ASN A 50 3.43 0.70 -9.26
C ASN A 50 2.85 2.06 -8.86
N MET A 51 1.77 2.06 -8.08
CA MET A 51 1.18 3.30 -7.59
C MET A 51 2.15 4.08 -6.71
N VAL A 52 2.90 3.39 -5.86
CA VAL A 52 3.89 4.04 -5.01
C VAL A 52 5.04 4.58 -5.83
N VAL A 53 5.58 3.77 -6.74
CA VAL A 53 6.79 4.11 -7.50
C VAL A 53 6.51 5.15 -8.57
N ASN A 54 5.50 4.91 -9.40
CA ASN A 54 5.26 5.73 -10.58
C ASN A 54 4.30 6.87 -10.34
N GLU A 55 3.28 6.66 -9.50
CA GLU A 55 2.29 7.69 -9.19
C GLU A 55 2.65 8.47 -7.93
N LYS A 56 3.68 8.04 -7.22
CA LYS A 56 4.18 8.72 -6.02
C LYS A 56 3.12 8.86 -4.93
N LEU A 57 2.23 7.89 -4.80
CA LEU A 57 1.17 7.95 -3.81
C LEU A 57 1.70 7.55 -2.43
N PRO A 58 1.20 8.16 -1.36
CA PRO A 58 1.69 7.90 -0.01
C PRO A 58 1.05 6.65 0.60
N ILE A 59 1.39 5.50 0.06
CA ILE A 59 0.88 4.22 0.53
C ILE A 59 2.00 3.52 1.28
N GLY A 60 1.74 3.16 2.54
CA GLY A 60 2.70 2.42 3.35
C GLY A 60 2.18 1.04 3.66
N SER A 61 3.07 0.19 4.18
CA SER A 61 2.69 -1.13 4.65
C SER A 61 3.16 -1.34 6.08
N CYS A 62 2.44 -2.18 6.80
CA CYS A 62 2.78 -2.58 8.16
C CYS A 62 2.29 -4.00 8.38
N GLN A 63 2.44 -4.51 9.60
CA GLN A 63 2.03 -5.90 9.86
C GLN A 63 0.53 -6.11 9.61
N ASN A 64 -0.28 -5.06 9.66
CA ASN A 64 -1.73 -5.15 9.43
C ASN A 64 -2.12 -4.96 7.97
N GLY A 65 -1.19 -4.58 7.11
CA GLY A 65 -1.45 -4.42 5.69
C GLY A 65 -1.07 -3.05 5.15
N TYR A 66 -1.88 -2.54 4.23
CA TYR A 66 -1.62 -1.25 3.60
C TYR A 66 -2.43 -0.13 4.24
N PHE A 67 -1.89 1.07 4.20
CA PHE A 67 -2.58 2.27 4.71
C PHE A 67 -2.07 3.50 3.95
N VAL A 68 -2.85 4.59 4.03
CA VAL A 68 -2.45 5.87 3.48
C VAL A 68 -1.64 6.61 4.53
N ILE A 69 -0.41 6.98 4.19
CA ILE A 69 0.49 7.68 5.11
C ILE A 69 0.00 9.11 5.28
N THR A 70 -0.17 9.53 6.53
CA THR A 70 -0.63 10.89 6.84
C THR A 70 0.39 11.70 7.63
N THR A 71 1.36 11.04 8.26
CA THR A 71 2.36 11.74 9.09
C THR A 71 3.74 11.19 8.81
N GLU A 72 4.76 11.96 9.17
CA GLU A 72 6.15 11.50 9.05
C GLU A 72 6.41 10.29 9.95
N ALA A 73 5.79 10.24 11.12
CA ALA A 73 5.92 9.10 12.01
C ALA A 73 5.41 7.82 11.34
N GLU A 74 4.28 7.91 10.64
CA GLU A 74 3.74 6.77 9.91
C GLU A 74 4.64 6.36 8.75
N ARG A 75 5.18 7.33 8.04
CA ARG A 75 6.13 7.05 6.96
C ARG A 75 7.33 6.29 7.49
N GLN A 76 7.86 6.71 8.63
CA GLN A 76 9.01 6.05 9.24
C GLN A 76 8.66 4.62 9.67
N LYS A 77 7.47 4.41 10.22
CA LYS A 77 7.02 3.07 10.58
C LYS A 77 6.91 2.16 9.36
N ALA A 78 6.44 2.68 8.25
CA ALA A 78 6.35 1.91 7.01
C ALA A 78 7.73 1.53 6.50
N ILE A 79 8.68 2.46 6.54
CA ILE A 79 10.07 2.20 6.14
C ILE A 79 10.67 1.12 7.03
N ASN A 80 10.48 1.23 8.34
CA ASN A 80 11.03 0.26 9.29
C ASN A 80 10.46 -1.13 9.07
N TRP A 81 9.16 -1.21 8.76
CA TRP A 81 8.51 -2.49 8.49
C TRP A 81 9.10 -3.16 7.27
N VAL A 82 9.27 -2.41 6.18
CA VAL A 82 9.81 -2.94 4.94
C VAL A 82 11.26 -3.39 5.14
N ASP A 83 12.05 -2.60 5.86
CA ASP A 83 13.44 -2.93 6.16
C ASP A 83 13.51 -4.23 6.95
N ARG A 84 12.67 -4.36 7.97
CA ARG A 84 12.61 -5.59 8.79
C ARG A 84 12.23 -6.80 7.95
N SER A 85 11.35 -6.61 6.97
CA SER A 85 10.91 -7.67 6.09
C SER A 85 11.87 -7.94 4.95
N LYS A 86 12.95 -7.18 4.85
CA LYS A 86 13.97 -7.30 3.83
C LYS A 86 13.44 -7.10 2.42
N LYS A 87 12.42 -6.25 2.28
CA LYS A 87 11.84 -5.90 0.98
C LYS A 87 12.49 -4.63 0.47
N VAL A 88 13.76 -4.75 0.09
CA VAL A 88 14.60 -3.60 -0.23
C VAL A 88 14.00 -2.71 -1.32
N GLN A 89 13.38 -3.31 -2.33
CA GLN A 89 12.79 -2.54 -3.41
C GLN A 89 11.65 -1.66 -2.89
N THR A 90 10.78 -2.22 -2.05
CA THR A 90 9.68 -1.45 -1.47
C THR A 90 10.19 -0.36 -0.55
N LEU A 91 11.26 -0.64 0.21
CA LEU A 91 11.89 0.37 1.06
C LEU A 91 12.36 1.55 0.22
N ARG A 92 13.03 1.29 -0.90
CA ARG A 92 13.50 2.33 -1.80
C ARG A 92 12.32 3.15 -2.32
N ASP A 93 11.24 2.49 -2.70
CA ASP A 93 10.06 3.14 -3.25
C ASP A 93 9.43 4.09 -2.23
N ILE A 94 9.34 3.65 -0.97
CA ILE A 94 8.80 4.47 0.10
C ILE A 94 9.73 5.66 0.36
N GLN A 95 11.04 5.45 0.33
CA GLN A 95 12.01 6.52 0.55
C GLN A 95 11.98 7.56 -0.56
N LEU A 96 11.64 7.16 -1.78
CA LEU A 96 11.51 8.09 -2.88
C LEU A 96 10.30 9.00 -2.74
N TYR A 97 9.31 8.58 -1.95
CA TYR A 97 8.17 9.44 -1.67
C TYR A 97 8.59 10.51 -0.67
N GLN A 98 8.63 11.74 -1.11
CA GLN A 98 8.97 12.87 -0.25
C GLN A 98 7.84 13.88 -0.32
N PRO A 99 7.28 14.27 0.81
CA PRO A 99 6.27 15.31 0.83
C PRO A 99 6.82 16.65 0.37
#